data_d1ff3533253f1ee65a53849e1b555ee3
#
_entry.id   d1ff3533253f1ee65a53849e1b555ee3
#
_cell.length_a   1.000
_cell.length_b   1.000
_cell.length_c   1.000
_cell.angle_alpha   90.00
_cell.angle_beta   90.00
_cell.angle_gamma   90.00
#
_symmetry.space_group_name_H-M   'P 1'
#
loop_
_entity.id
_entity.type
_entity.pdbx_description
1 polymer ?
#
loop_
_entity_poly.entity_id
_entity_poly.type
_entity_poly.pdbx_seq_one_letter_code
_entity_poly.pdbx_strand_id
1 'polypeptide(L)'
;MSLGAGRATGTREYQLLNTGTITSTGAQTYTIPAGTLYLEIECWGAGGGGGGRKAVAAGRGSDYYGGGGGGGGAYIKKTYYGAANMQASDTLNLTIGVGGGGGGASTAGSAGGNTTLDTHKRSSTTITTFSSVSAGGGGGGESDTASAGGSVGTASNGDTNTNGTVGGDASGSANNQNGGDGGA
;
A
#
# COMPACT_ATOMS: atom_id res chain seq x y z
N MET A 1 -4.35 4.58 -5.38
CA MET A 1 -4.11 3.99 -6.72
C MET A 1 -4.40 5.03 -7.80
N SER A 2 -3.52 5.21 -8.75
CA SER A 2 -3.73 6.06 -9.92
C SER A 2 -3.82 5.20 -11.18
N LEU A 3 -4.70 5.55 -12.11
CA LEU A 3 -4.90 4.86 -13.38
C LEU A 3 -4.92 5.87 -14.52
N GLY A 4 -4.19 5.58 -15.58
CA GLY A 4 -4.21 6.34 -16.82
C GLY A 4 -4.47 5.42 -18.01
N ALA A 5 -5.41 5.78 -18.87
CA ALA A 5 -5.73 5.05 -20.09
C ALA A 5 -5.49 5.96 -21.30
N GLY A 6 -4.88 5.44 -22.36
CA GLY A 6 -4.55 6.21 -23.54
C GLY A 6 -4.77 5.45 -24.86
N ARG A 7 -4.87 6.21 -25.97
CA ARG A 7 -4.96 5.67 -27.32
C ARG A 7 -3.97 6.36 -28.26
N ALA A 8 -3.55 5.68 -29.34
CA ALA A 8 -2.72 6.27 -30.37
C ALA A 8 -3.54 7.11 -31.35
N THR A 9 -3.02 8.26 -31.73
CA THR A 9 -3.53 9.13 -32.79
C THR A 9 -2.45 9.26 -33.87
N GLY A 10 -2.75 8.85 -35.10
CA GLY A 10 -2.01 8.98 -36.38
C GLY A 10 -0.48 9.00 -36.46
N THR A 11 0.24 9.63 -35.56
CA THR A 11 1.71 9.76 -35.55
C THR A 11 2.38 9.11 -34.34
N ARG A 12 1.81 8.04 -33.76
CA ARG A 12 2.26 7.38 -32.52
C ARG A 12 2.17 8.26 -31.26
N GLU A 13 1.44 9.37 -31.32
CA GLU A 13 1.11 10.10 -30.12
C GLU A 13 -0.05 9.42 -29.39
N TYR A 14 0.14 9.14 -28.11
CA TYR A 14 -0.90 8.59 -27.24
C TYR A 14 -1.68 9.73 -26.63
N GLN A 15 -2.99 9.75 -26.87
CA GLN A 15 -3.88 10.69 -26.20
C GLN A 15 -4.36 10.09 -24.87
N LEU A 16 -4.24 10.84 -23.78
CA LEU A 16 -4.80 10.46 -22.50
C LEU A 16 -6.33 10.50 -22.58
N LEU A 17 -6.98 9.33 -22.44
CA LEU A 17 -8.45 9.23 -22.49
C LEU A 17 -9.08 9.50 -21.14
N ASN A 18 -8.46 8.99 -20.08
CA ASN A 18 -8.96 9.12 -18.71
C ASN A 18 -7.81 9.03 -17.72
N THR A 19 -7.95 9.73 -16.62
CA THR A 19 -7.11 9.58 -15.43
C THR A 19 -8.01 9.63 -14.22
N GLY A 20 -7.70 8.85 -13.21
CA GLY A 20 -8.50 8.81 -11.99
C GLY A 20 -7.69 8.28 -10.81
N THR A 21 -8.12 8.62 -9.62
CA THR A 21 -7.56 8.12 -8.37
C THR A 21 -8.66 7.42 -7.59
N ILE A 22 -8.37 6.19 -7.13
CA ILE A 22 -9.27 5.43 -6.27
C ILE A 22 -8.67 5.41 -4.86
N THR A 23 -9.38 6.01 -3.92
CA THR A 23 -8.97 6.13 -2.51
C THR A 23 -9.87 5.36 -1.54
N SER A 24 -11.07 4.97 -1.98
CA SER A 24 -11.98 4.16 -1.16
C SER A 24 -11.36 2.80 -0.88
N THR A 25 -11.19 2.46 0.39
CA THR A 25 -10.58 1.19 0.82
C THR A 25 -11.48 -0.01 0.57
N GLY A 26 -10.89 -1.20 0.51
CA GLY A 26 -11.58 -2.45 0.20
C GLY A 26 -11.70 -2.74 -1.29
N ALA A 27 -12.62 -3.63 -1.64
CA ALA A 27 -12.82 -4.06 -3.02
C ALA A 27 -13.41 -2.94 -3.88
N GLN A 28 -12.80 -2.72 -5.04
CA GLN A 28 -13.17 -1.71 -6.01
C GLN A 28 -13.20 -2.31 -7.41
N THR A 29 -13.93 -1.68 -8.32
CA THR A 29 -13.96 -2.07 -9.73
C THR A 29 -13.73 -0.84 -10.59
N TYR A 30 -12.83 -0.96 -11.57
CA TYR A 30 -12.61 0.06 -12.59
C TYR A 30 -13.01 -0.48 -13.96
N THR A 31 -13.81 0.28 -14.70
CA THR A 31 -14.23 -0.08 -16.06
C THR A 31 -13.30 0.56 -17.08
N ILE A 32 -12.75 -0.25 -17.97
CA ILE A 32 -11.83 0.20 -19.01
C ILE A 32 -12.59 1.03 -20.06
N PRO A 33 -12.18 2.29 -20.35
CA PRO A 33 -12.79 3.12 -21.37
C PRO A 33 -12.64 2.55 -22.79
N ALA A 34 -13.59 2.86 -23.67
CA ALA A 34 -13.49 2.50 -25.07
C ALA A 34 -12.26 3.18 -25.73
N GLY A 35 -11.56 2.43 -26.58
CA GLY A 35 -10.39 2.93 -27.30
C GLY A 35 -9.09 2.95 -26.50
N THR A 36 -9.07 2.36 -25.29
CA THR A 36 -7.85 2.20 -24.50
C THR A 36 -6.85 1.30 -25.22
N LEU A 37 -5.65 1.80 -25.49
CA LEU A 37 -4.54 1.06 -26.09
C LEU A 37 -3.45 0.72 -25.08
N TYR A 38 -3.33 1.48 -24.02
CA TYR A 38 -2.49 1.18 -22.87
C TYR A 38 -3.18 1.63 -21.58
N LEU A 39 -2.82 1.00 -20.49
CA LEU A 39 -3.29 1.31 -19.16
C LEU A 39 -2.09 1.36 -18.21
N GLU A 40 -1.85 2.50 -17.62
CA GLU A 40 -0.85 2.68 -16.57
C GLU A 40 -1.55 2.67 -15.22
N ILE A 41 -1.02 1.88 -14.30
CA ILE A 41 -1.55 1.71 -12.95
C ILE A 41 -0.43 1.99 -11.96
N GLU A 42 -0.71 2.84 -11.00
CA GLU A 42 0.15 3.08 -9.85
C GLU A 42 -0.60 2.69 -8.57
N CYS A 43 0.05 1.89 -7.73
CA CYS A 43 -0.52 1.45 -6.45
C CYS A 43 0.42 1.77 -5.30
N TRP A 44 -0.16 2.20 -4.20
CA TRP A 44 0.51 2.39 -2.92
C TRP A 44 -0.12 1.46 -1.89
N GLY A 45 0.70 0.64 -1.24
CA GLY A 45 0.30 -0.10 -0.05
C GLY A 45 0.04 0.85 1.11
N ALA A 46 -0.78 0.46 2.04
CA ALA A 46 -1.07 1.28 3.20
C ALA A 46 0.07 1.21 4.24
N GLY A 47 0.34 2.30 4.93
CA GLY A 47 1.30 2.32 6.05
C GLY A 47 0.78 1.53 7.26
N GLY A 48 1.70 0.95 8.04
CA GLY A 48 1.40 0.33 9.33
C GLY A 48 1.15 1.37 10.42
N GLY A 49 0.45 0.99 11.47
CA GLY A 49 0.26 1.80 12.67
C GLY A 49 1.46 1.74 13.63
N GLY A 50 1.76 2.83 14.32
CA GLY A 50 2.78 2.83 15.37
C GLY A 50 2.36 2.02 16.59
N GLY A 51 3.33 1.46 17.32
CA GLY A 51 3.11 0.77 18.60
C GLY A 51 2.72 1.74 19.70
N GLY A 52 1.96 1.29 20.67
CA GLY A 52 1.63 2.06 21.86
C GLY A 52 2.77 2.06 22.91
N ARG A 53 2.78 3.04 23.78
CA ARG A 53 3.72 3.08 24.90
C ARG A 53 3.51 1.89 25.83
N LYS A 54 4.58 1.34 26.37
CA LYS A 54 4.53 0.29 27.39
C LYS A 54 4.83 0.87 28.77
N ALA A 55 3.94 0.62 29.74
CA ALA A 55 4.18 0.89 31.13
C ALA A 55 4.87 -0.32 31.76
N VAL A 56 5.96 -0.09 32.49
CA VAL A 56 6.63 -1.11 33.29
C VAL A 56 6.56 -0.68 34.75
N ALA A 57 6.06 -1.55 35.61
CA ALA A 57 6.03 -1.28 37.04
C ALA A 57 7.46 -1.23 37.60
N ALA A 58 7.93 -0.02 37.90
CA ALA A 58 9.17 0.17 38.63
C ALA A 58 8.85 0.43 40.11
N GLY A 59 9.69 -0.01 41.03
CA GLY A 59 9.41 -0.04 42.47
C GLY A 59 9.12 1.29 43.16
N ARG A 60 9.20 2.43 42.48
CA ARG A 60 8.84 3.78 42.96
C ARG A 60 8.31 4.72 41.89
N GLY A 61 7.86 4.20 40.74
CA GLY A 61 7.31 4.99 39.65
C GLY A 61 6.95 4.06 38.49
N SER A 62 6.21 4.57 37.51
CA SER A 62 5.96 3.85 36.26
C SER A 62 6.96 4.33 35.22
N ASP A 63 7.84 3.46 34.78
CA ASP A 63 8.66 3.71 33.59
C ASP A 63 7.81 3.45 32.33
N TYR A 64 8.00 4.29 31.33
CA TYR A 64 7.30 4.15 30.04
C TYR A 64 8.33 3.99 28.94
N TYR A 65 8.09 3.00 28.09
CA TYR A 65 8.84 2.82 26.85
C TYR A 65 7.98 3.34 25.69
N GLY A 66 8.59 4.10 24.79
CA GLY A 66 7.93 4.52 23.56
C GLY A 66 7.60 3.34 22.68
N GLY A 67 6.55 3.43 21.88
CA GLY A 67 6.26 2.42 20.86
C GLY A 67 7.09 2.66 19.58
N GLY A 68 7.41 1.61 18.85
CA GLY A 68 8.03 1.70 17.53
C GLY A 68 7.10 2.35 16.50
N GLY A 69 7.65 3.04 15.50
CA GLY A 69 6.90 3.57 14.38
C GLY A 69 6.36 2.46 13.47
N GLY A 70 5.24 2.69 12.79
CA GLY A 70 4.76 1.76 11.75
C GLY A 70 5.64 1.80 10.50
N GLY A 71 5.73 0.70 9.77
CA GLY A 71 6.43 0.63 8.49
C GLY A 71 5.66 1.31 7.36
N GLY A 72 6.38 1.79 6.33
CA GLY A 72 5.80 2.35 5.12
C GLY A 72 5.26 1.27 4.18
N GLY A 73 4.21 1.60 3.43
CA GLY A 73 3.69 0.76 2.37
C GLY A 73 4.57 0.81 1.11
N ALA A 74 4.50 -0.22 0.29
CA ALA A 74 5.20 -0.28 -0.98
C ALA A 74 4.52 0.53 -2.08
N TYR A 75 5.27 0.84 -3.14
CA TYR A 75 4.79 1.43 -4.37
C TYR A 75 5.07 0.53 -5.57
N ILE A 76 4.12 0.45 -6.47
CA ILE A 76 4.31 -0.15 -7.79
C ILE A 76 3.78 0.76 -8.89
N LYS A 77 4.42 0.64 -10.07
CA LYS A 77 3.90 1.14 -11.33
C LYS A 77 3.90 0.01 -12.36
N LYS A 78 2.81 -0.17 -13.07
CA LYS A 78 2.64 -1.19 -14.10
C LYS A 78 1.94 -0.62 -15.31
N THR A 79 2.48 -0.91 -16.51
CA THR A 79 1.87 -0.54 -17.78
C THR A 79 1.46 -1.80 -18.54
N TYR A 80 0.22 -1.83 -18.96
CA TYR A 80 -0.35 -2.86 -19.81
C TYR A 80 -0.59 -2.31 -21.20
N TYR A 81 -0.08 -3.00 -22.21
CA TYR A 81 -0.23 -2.63 -23.62
C TYR A 81 -1.09 -3.62 -24.38
N GLY A 82 -1.78 -3.13 -25.39
CA GLY A 82 -2.43 -3.93 -26.42
C GLY A 82 -3.95 -3.88 -26.38
N ALA A 83 -4.51 -3.34 -27.46
CA ALA A 83 -5.97 -3.27 -27.67
C ALA A 83 -6.65 -4.66 -27.68
N ALA A 84 -5.92 -5.72 -28.05
CA ALA A 84 -6.45 -7.09 -28.03
C ALA A 84 -6.76 -7.59 -26.61
N ASN A 85 -6.03 -7.06 -25.62
CA ASN A 85 -6.16 -7.45 -24.22
C ASN A 85 -7.08 -6.51 -23.42
N MET A 86 -7.47 -5.36 -23.98
CA MET A 86 -8.31 -4.35 -23.32
C MET A 86 -9.46 -3.98 -24.25
N GLN A 87 -10.68 -4.29 -23.87
CA GLN A 87 -11.88 -3.91 -24.59
C GLN A 87 -12.72 -2.94 -23.76
N ALA A 88 -13.54 -2.15 -24.45
CA ALA A 88 -14.56 -1.33 -23.79
C ALA A 88 -15.41 -2.20 -22.86
N SER A 89 -15.70 -1.69 -21.69
CA SER A 89 -16.48 -2.39 -20.65
C SER A 89 -15.80 -3.58 -19.97
N ASP A 90 -14.53 -3.90 -20.32
CA ASP A 90 -13.74 -4.78 -19.46
C ASP A 90 -13.57 -4.15 -18.07
N THR A 91 -13.50 -4.97 -17.04
CA THR A 91 -13.39 -4.51 -15.66
C THR A 91 -12.11 -5.01 -15.00
N LEU A 92 -11.51 -4.14 -14.20
CA LEU A 92 -10.41 -4.47 -13.29
C LEU A 92 -10.97 -4.55 -11.88
N ASN A 93 -10.75 -5.66 -11.22
CA ASN A 93 -11.03 -5.79 -9.79
C ASN A 93 -9.77 -5.43 -9.01
N LEU A 94 -9.95 -4.55 -8.05
CA LEU A 94 -8.91 -3.92 -7.27
C LEU A 94 -9.24 -4.11 -5.79
N THR A 95 -8.21 -4.18 -4.96
CA THR A 95 -8.37 -4.05 -3.50
C THR A 95 -7.49 -2.89 -3.04
N ILE A 96 -8.04 -1.93 -2.35
CA ILE A 96 -7.33 -0.79 -1.78
C ILE A 96 -7.11 -1.05 -0.29
N GLY A 97 -5.84 -1.07 0.12
CA GLY A 97 -5.43 -1.38 1.49
C GLY A 97 -5.94 -0.34 2.49
N VAL A 98 -6.31 -0.81 3.68
CA VAL A 98 -6.65 0.03 4.84
C VAL A 98 -5.37 0.32 5.61
N GLY A 99 -5.18 1.56 6.08
CA GLY A 99 -4.10 1.94 6.98
C GLY A 99 -4.12 1.14 8.27
N GLY A 100 -2.95 0.79 8.78
CA GLY A 100 -2.80 0.11 10.06
C GLY A 100 -3.22 1.02 11.22
N GLY A 101 -3.99 0.50 12.16
CA GLY A 101 -4.35 1.22 13.38
C GLY A 101 -3.18 1.30 14.35
N GLY A 102 -3.02 2.44 15.03
CA GLY A 102 -2.06 2.60 16.12
C GLY A 102 -2.38 1.70 17.30
N GLY A 103 -1.35 1.20 17.97
CA GLY A 103 -1.48 0.41 19.20
C GLY A 103 -1.93 1.26 20.38
N GLY A 104 -2.79 0.73 21.23
CA GLY A 104 -3.10 1.27 22.56
C GLY A 104 -1.95 1.01 23.55
N ALA A 105 -2.17 1.36 24.81
CA ALA A 105 -1.17 1.12 25.87
C ALA A 105 -0.76 -0.37 25.90
N SER A 106 0.55 -0.62 25.81
CA SER A 106 1.15 -1.96 25.79
C SER A 106 0.67 -2.89 24.66
N THR A 107 0.25 -2.33 23.52
CA THR A 107 -0.11 -3.10 22.34
C THR A 107 0.63 -2.63 21.10
N ALA A 108 1.02 -3.54 20.24
CA ALA A 108 1.59 -3.22 18.93
C ALA A 108 0.56 -2.52 18.05
N GLY A 109 1.06 -1.75 17.07
CA GLY A 109 0.22 -1.27 15.97
C GLY A 109 -0.15 -2.41 15.01
N SER A 110 -1.15 -2.19 14.20
CA SER A 110 -1.56 -3.11 13.16
C SER A 110 -0.80 -2.87 11.87
N ALA A 111 -0.61 -3.91 11.09
CA ALA A 111 -0.11 -3.78 9.73
C ALA A 111 -1.11 -3.04 8.83
N GLY A 112 -0.60 -2.30 7.86
CA GLY A 112 -1.38 -1.76 6.76
C GLY A 112 -1.78 -2.86 5.78
N GLY A 113 -2.86 -2.65 5.04
CA GLY A 113 -3.37 -3.55 4.03
C GLY A 113 -2.63 -3.40 2.69
N ASN A 114 -2.64 -4.46 1.90
CA ASN A 114 -2.11 -4.42 0.55
C ASN A 114 -3.07 -3.70 -0.40
N THR A 115 -2.51 -2.96 -1.37
CA THR A 115 -3.26 -2.50 -2.53
C THR A 115 -2.89 -3.37 -3.73
N THR A 116 -3.91 -3.99 -4.35
CA THR A 116 -3.72 -5.00 -5.40
C THR A 116 -4.57 -4.70 -6.62
N LEU A 117 -4.04 -5.03 -7.80
CA LEU A 117 -4.86 -5.37 -8.96
C LEU A 117 -5.00 -6.90 -9.00
N ASP A 118 -6.20 -7.37 -8.76
CA ASP A 118 -6.44 -8.81 -8.57
C ASP A 118 -6.75 -9.52 -9.88
N THR A 119 -7.72 -9.02 -10.63
CA THR A 119 -8.16 -9.65 -11.89
C THR A 119 -8.64 -8.65 -12.91
N HIS A 120 -8.44 -8.98 -14.18
CA HIS A 120 -9.08 -8.36 -15.33
C HIS A 120 -10.18 -9.28 -15.86
N LYS A 121 -11.36 -8.75 -16.05
CA LYS A 121 -12.52 -9.52 -16.54
C LYS A 121 -13.12 -8.90 -17.79
N ARG A 122 -13.53 -9.78 -18.71
CA ARG A 122 -14.37 -9.48 -19.87
C ARG A 122 -15.69 -10.20 -19.68
N SER A 123 -16.75 -9.42 -19.42
CA SER A 123 -18.00 -9.97 -18.90
C SER A 123 -17.74 -10.78 -17.61
N SER A 124 -18.00 -12.08 -17.60
CA SER A 124 -17.72 -12.99 -16.47
C SER A 124 -16.38 -13.73 -16.59
N THR A 125 -15.68 -13.63 -17.72
CA THR A 125 -14.45 -14.40 -17.98
C THR A 125 -13.23 -13.64 -17.47
N THR A 126 -12.37 -14.31 -16.70
CA THR A 126 -11.08 -13.75 -16.27
C THR A 126 -10.09 -13.79 -17.44
N ILE A 127 -9.44 -12.65 -17.70
CA ILE A 127 -8.41 -12.49 -18.73
C ILE A 127 -7.05 -12.68 -18.07
N THR A 128 -6.39 -13.78 -18.38
CA THR A 128 -5.13 -14.21 -17.74
C THR A 128 -3.88 -13.49 -18.26
N THR A 129 -3.99 -12.72 -19.35
CA THR A 129 -2.87 -11.92 -19.89
C THR A 129 -2.53 -10.69 -19.03
N PHE A 130 -3.43 -10.32 -18.10
CA PHE A 130 -3.19 -9.30 -17.09
C PHE A 130 -2.63 -9.97 -15.83
N SER A 131 -1.35 -9.83 -15.61
CA SER A 131 -0.75 -10.28 -14.34
C SER A 131 -1.22 -9.39 -13.19
N SER A 132 -1.60 -10.02 -12.08
CA SER A 132 -1.88 -9.30 -10.84
C SER A 132 -0.63 -8.56 -10.34
N VAL A 133 -0.84 -7.41 -9.70
CA VAL A 133 0.24 -6.63 -9.06
C VAL A 133 -0.13 -6.39 -7.61
N SER A 134 0.86 -6.24 -6.74
CA SER A 134 0.63 -6.01 -5.32
C SER A 134 1.64 -5.02 -4.76
N ALA A 135 1.13 -3.92 -4.20
CA ALA A 135 1.85 -3.02 -3.32
C ALA A 135 1.50 -3.39 -1.87
N GLY A 136 2.42 -4.03 -1.18
CA GLY A 136 2.23 -4.52 0.18
C GLY A 136 2.13 -3.39 1.21
N GLY A 137 1.31 -3.58 2.24
CA GLY A 137 1.24 -2.68 3.38
C GLY A 137 2.44 -2.81 4.31
N GLY A 138 2.79 -1.74 5.02
CA GLY A 138 3.82 -1.74 6.04
C GLY A 138 3.38 -2.45 7.33
N GLY A 139 4.31 -3.03 8.06
CA GLY A 139 4.07 -3.68 9.35
C GLY A 139 3.75 -2.68 10.46
N GLY A 140 3.04 -3.11 11.50
CA GLY A 140 2.83 -2.31 12.71
C GLY A 140 4.10 -2.23 13.56
N GLY A 141 4.29 -1.10 14.24
CA GLY A 141 5.37 -0.92 15.22
C GLY A 141 5.08 -1.68 16.52
N GLU A 142 6.12 -2.12 17.20
CA GLU A 142 6.00 -2.88 18.44
C GLU A 142 5.79 -1.99 19.67
N SER A 143 5.29 -2.61 20.74
CA SER A 143 5.05 -1.99 22.04
C SER A 143 5.67 -2.85 23.14
N ASP A 144 6.96 -2.99 23.12
CA ASP A 144 7.72 -3.72 24.16
C ASP A 144 8.95 -2.92 24.62
N THR A 145 9.82 -3.53 25.38
CA THR A 145 11.05 -2.88 25.86
C THR A 145 12.08 -2.64 24.76
N ALA A 146 11.97 -3.34 23.62
CA ALA A 146 12.80 -3.14 22.44
C ALA A 146 12.14 -2.15 21.45
N SER A 147 10.80 -2.05 21.47
CA SER A 147 9.97 -1.11 20.69
C SER A 147 10.42 -0.94 19.25
N ALA A 148 10.61 -2.08 18.56
CA ALA A 148 11.06 -2.10 17.17
C ALA A 148 10.05 -1.45 16.24
N GLY A 149 10.57 -0.80 15.19
CA GLY A 149 9.75 -0.26 14.12
C GLY A 149 9.09 -1.36 13.28
N GLY A 150 7.98 -1.04 12.65
CA GLY A 150 7.25 -1.93 11.75
C GLY A 150 8.06 -2.28 10.49
N SER A 151 7.86 -3.48 9.98
CA SER A 151 8.51 -3.95 8.75
C SER A 151 8.03 -3.19 7.50
N VAL A 152 8.84 -3.22 6.45
CA VAL A 152 8.51 -2.61 5.16
C VAL A 152 7.37 -3.35 4.45
N GLY A 153 6.54 -2.64 3.72
CA GLY A 153 5.71 -3.23 2.68
C GLY A 153 6.56 -3.65 1.48
N THR A 154 6.19 -4.75 0.83
CA THR A 154 6.92 -5.29 -0.33
C THR A 154 6.11 -5.14 -1.61
N ALA A 155 6.79 -4.76 -2.70
CA ALA A 155 6.19 -4.59 -4.02
C ALA A 155 6.42 -5.81 -4.90
N SER A 156 5.44 -6.19 -5.73
CA SER A 156 5.60 -7.32 -6.65
C SER A 156 4.85 -7.12 -7.98
N ASN A 157 5.45 -7.66 -9.05
CA ASN A 157 4.92 -7.73 -10.41
C ASN A 157 4.71 -6.38 -11.13
N GLY A 158 5.17 -5.26 -10.59
CA GLY A 158 5.22 -3.99 -11.29
C GLY A 158 6.35 -3.92 -12.30
N ASP A 159 6.29 -2.98 -13.23
CA ASP A 159 7.45 -2.59 -14.07
C ASP A 159 8.44 -1.77 -13.24
N THR A 160 7.92 -1.00 -12.27
CA THR A 160 8.69 -0.39 -11.19
C THR A 160 8.15 -0.92 -9.87
N ASN A 161 9.04 -1.40 -9.00
CA ASN A 161 8.73 -1.89 -7.67
C ASN A 161 9.61 -1.15 -6.66
N THR A 162 8.99 -0.48 -5.70
CA THR A 162 9.69 0.19 -4.60
C THR A 162 9.10 -0.30 -3.29
N ASN A 163 9.91 -0.93 -2.47
CA ASN A 163 9.48 -1.32 -1.13
C ASN A 163 9.33 -0.07 -0.26
N GLY A 164 8.46 -0.16 0.73
CA GLY A 164 8.32 0.87 1.75
C GLY A 164 9.59 1.01 2.60
N THR A 165 9.55 1.89 3.56
CA THR A 165 10.63 2.06 4.55
C THR A 165 10.26 1.42 5.87
N VAL A 166 11.27 0.98 6.60
CA VAL A 166 11.10 0.45 7.98
C VAL A 166 10.64 1.60 8.90
N GLY A 167 9.75 1.31 9.82
CA GLY A 167 9.42 2.25 10.89
C GLY A 167 10.61 2.45 11.84
N GLY A 168 10.73 3.63 12.44
CA GLY A 168 11.79 3.90 13.41
C GLY A 168 11.60 3.13 14.71
N ASP A 169 12.71 2.70 15.32
CA ASP A 169 12.68 2.16 16.67
C ASP A 169 12.45 3.27 17.70
N ALA A 170 11.79 2.96 18.80
CA ALA A 170 11.72 3.90 19.89
C ALA A 170 13.11 4.11 20.51
N SER A 171 13.42 5.33 20.87
CA SER A 171 14.73 5.73 21.39
C SER A 171 14.62 6.41 22.76
N GLY A 172 15.65 6.30 23.59
CA GLY A 172 15.74 6.95 24.88
C GLY A 172 15.94 5.98 26.06
N SER A 173 16.05 6.51 27.26
CA SER A 173 16.10 5.73 28.50
C SER A 173 14.69 5.43 29.01
N ALA A 174 14.56 4.41 29.88
CA ALA A 174 13.29 3.93 30.39
C ALA A 174 12.31 5.05 30.89
N ASN A 175 12.83 6.16 31.36
CA ASN A 175 12.03 7.26 31.90
C ASN A 175 11.73 8.38 30.87
N ASN A 176 12.27 8.32 29.66
CA ASN A 176 12.12 9.39 28.66
C ASN A 176 12.35 8.86 27.24
N GLN A 177 11.63 7.83 26.85
CA GLN A 177 11.68 7.30 25.48
C GLN A 177 10.70 8.05 24.59
N ASN A 178 11.20 8.45 23.41
CA ASN A 178 10.38 8.93 22.32
C ASN A 178 9.87 7.74 21.49
N GLY A 179 8.66 7.87 20.93
CA GLY A 179 8.18 6.92 19.93
C GLY A 179 9.04 6.94 18.68
N GLY A 180 9.08 5.83 17.95
CA GLY A 180 9.76 5.76 16.65
C GLY A 180 8.98 6.50 15.56
N ASP A 181 9.69 7.00 14.55
CA ASP A 181 9.10 7.63 13.39
C ASP A 181 8.39 6.59 12.49
N GLY A 182 7.31 6.99 11.83
CA GLY A 182 6.67 6.15 10.80
C GLY A 182 7.56 5.97 9.57
N GLY A 183 7.45 4.81 8.92
CA GLY A 183 8.05 4.58 7.62
C GLY A 183 7.29 5.34 6.50
N ALA A 184 8.00 5.83 5.50
CA ALA A 184 7.45 6.53 4.34
C ALA A 184 7.25 5.58 3.14
#